data_86667401da50f8ca38048f493f15a16b
#
_entry.id   86667401da50f8ca38048f493f15a16b
#
_cell.length_a   1.000
_cell.length_b   1.000
_cell.length_c   1.000
_cell.angle_alpha   90.00
_cell.angle_beta   90.00
_cell.angle_gamma   90.00
#
_symmetry.space_group_name_H-M   'P 1'
#
loop_
_entity.id
_entity.type
_entity.pdbx_description
1 polymer ?
#
loop_
_entity_poly.entity_id
_entity_poly.type
_entity_poly.pdbx_seq_one_letter_code
_entity_poly.pdbx_strand_id
1 'polypeptide(L)'
;MCIRDKGLSNIYNYYPCKDDLLVDVLRPLLAAMYRMLEDHNRPENFSLDIFISDEYHRASLQELMGIITRYRSELNLLFFSTQHSRLKDYLEEWIEKSATIGMEYMEKMRRLHPELHTDISPFFMHFTCSWWINMMKEVVQHKELSCEEIECFISEYIRFSTGGWKKLMNVKNER
;
A
#
# COMPACT_ATOMS: atom_id res chain seq x y z
N MET A 1 21.34 10.41 40.53
CA MET A 1 20.64 9.11 40.38
C MET A 1 19.63 9.25 39.26
N CYS A 2 19.90 8.66 38.11
CA CYS A 2 19.33 9.03 36.83
C CYS A 2 17.91 8.43 36.66
N ILE A 3 16.89 9.28 36.43
CA ILE A 3 15.51 8.91 36.21
C ILE A 3 15.33 8.10 34.88
N ARG A 4 16.35 8.09 34.03
CA ARG A 4 16.36 7.38 32.75
C ARG A 4 16.31 5.85 32.83
N ASP A 5 16.87 5.25 33.87
CA ASP A 5 16.99 3.78 33.95
C ASP A 5 15.71 3.05 34.39
N LYS A 6 14.81 3.73 35.11
CA LYS A 6 13.55 3.12 35.58
C LYS A 6 12.49 2.99 34.47
N GLY A 7 12.54 3.81 33.42
CA GLY A 7 11.59 3.77 32.32
C GLY A 7 11.85 2.62 31.34
N LEU A 8 13.11 2.33 31.04
CA LEU A 8 13.51 1.25 30.12
C LEU A 8 13.24 -0.13 30.72
N SER A 9 13.50 -0.32 32.03
CA SER A 9 13.26 -1.59 32.71
C SER A 9 11.79 -2.02 32.71
N ASN A 10 10.85 -1.07 32.72
CA ASN A 10 9.42 -1.38 32.67
C ASN A 10 8.96 -1.84 31.28
N ILE A 11 9.56 -1.36 30.19
CA ILE A 11 9.18 -1.75 28.82
C ILE A 11 9.47 -3.22 28.58
N TYR A 12 10.61 -3.73 29.03
CA TYR A 12 10.97 -5.14 28.90
C TYR A 12 10.10 -6.11 29.70
N ASN A 13 9.30 -5.60 30.66
CA ASN A 13 8.29 -6.42 31.36
C ASN A 13 7.06 -6.69 30.49
N TYR A 14 6.78 -5.82 29.52
CA TYR A 14 5.61 -5.93 28.62
C TYR A 14 5.98 -6.46 27.24
N TYR A 15 7.23 -6.22 26.80
CA TYR A 15 7.69 -6.63 25.48
C TYR A 15 8.96 -7.48 25.62
N PRO A 16 8.88 -8.79 25.35
CA PRO A 16 10.02 -9.72 25.46
C PRO A 16 11.19 -9.32 24.55
N CYS A 17 10.91 -8.67 23.42
CA CYS A 17 11.92 -8.17 22.51
C CYS A 17 11.49 -6.83 21.85
N LYS A 18 12.45 -6.17 21.23
CA LYS A 18 12.25 -4.89 20.54
C LYS A 18 11.29 -5.01 19.36
N ASP A 19 11.28 -6.15 18.69
CA ASP A 19 10.41 -6.44 17.55
C ASP A 19 8.93 -6.46 17.96
N ASP A 20 8.61 -7.03 19.14
CA ASP A 20 7.23 -7.05 19.65
C ASP A 20 6.72 -5.63 19.93
N LEU A 21 7.58 -4.77 20.49
CA LEU A 21 7.27 -3.35 20.69
C LEU A 21 7.04 -2.63 19.36
N LEU A 22 7.89 -2.87 18.36
CA LEU A 22 7.76 -2.27 17.03
C LEU A 22 6.47 -2.69 16.34
N VAL A 23 6.13 -3.98 16.38
CA VAL A 23 4.87 -4.48 15.83
C VAL A 23 3.67 -3.80 16.49
N ASP A 24 3.72 -3.60 17.80
CA ASP A 24 2.64 -2.94 18.54
C ASP A 24 2.50 -1.46 18.16
N VAL A 25 3.61 -0.75 18.02
CA VAL A 25 3.66 0.65 17.53
C VAL A 25 3.10 0.75 16.10
N LEU A 26 3.41 -0.22 15.24
CA LEU A 26 2.99 -0.22 13.84
C LEU A 26 1.57 -0.77 13.63
N ARG A 27 0.95 -1.38 14.62
CA ARG A 27 -0.38 -2.00 14.51
C ARG A 27 -1.45 -1.10 13.89
N PRO A 28 -1.60 0.20 14.26
CA PRO A 28 -2.59 1.08 13.64
C PRO A 28 -2.34 1.32 12.16
N LEU A 29 -1.07 1.47 11.74
CA LEU A 29 -0.68 1.60 10.34
C LEU A 29 -0.99 0.32 9.57
N LEU A 30 -0.54 -0.83 10.07
CA LEU A 30 -0.77 -2.13 9.43
C LEU A 30 -2.26 -2.40 9.26
N ALA A 31 -3.07 -2.11 10.29
CA ALA A 31 -4.51 -2.23 10.21
C ALA A 31 -5.14 -1.28 9.17
N ALA A 32 -4.60 -0.07 8.99
CA ALA A 32 -5.06 0.86 7.96
C ALA A 32 -4.70 0.36 6.54
N MET A 33 -3.48 -0.13 6.35
CA MET A 33 -3.03 -0.71 5.07
C MET A 33 -3.87 -1.95 4.69
N TYR A 34 -4.14 -2.85 5.64
CA TYR A 34 -4.96 -4.02 5.37
C TYR A 34 -6.42 -3.65 5.07
N ARG A 35 -7.01 -2.68 5.75
CA ARG A 35 -8.36 -2.20 5.43
C ARG A 35 -8.43 -1.63 4.03
N MET A 36 -7.48 -0.79 3.63
CA MET A 36 -7.41 -0.27 2.26
C MET A 36 -7.39 -1.42 1.25
N LEU A 37 -6.56 -2.44 1.47
CA LEU A 37 -6.47 -3.59 0.59
C LEU A 37 -7.79 -4.38 0.52
N GLU A 38 -8.45 -4.60 1.66
CA GLU A 38 -9.72 -5.32 1.76
C GLU A 38 -10.87 -4.52 1.13
N ASP A 39 -10.92 -3.21 1.35
CA ASP A 39 -11.95 -2.33 0.79
C ASP A 39 -11.86 -2.29 -0.74
N HIS A 40 -10.67 -2.23 -1.31
CA HIS A 40 -10.48 -2.32 -2.77
C HIS A 40 -10.88 -3.67 -3.35
N ASN A 41 -10.92 -4.73 -2.53
CA ASN A 41 -11.30 -6.08 -2.98
C ASN A 41 -12.75 -6.47 -2.67
N ARG A 42 -13.58 -5.53 -2.23
CA ARG A 42 -15.01 -5.80 -2.03
C ARG A 42 -15.72 -6.03 -3.36
N PRO A 43 -16.73 -6.93 -3.41
CA PRO A 43 -17.47 -7.23 -4.64
C PRO A 43 -18.07 -5.99 -5.33
N GLU A 44 -18.52 -5.02 -4.56
CA GLU A 44 -19.08 -3.74 -5.05
C GLU A 44 -18.04 -2.87 -5.78
N ASN A 45 -16.75 -3.08 -5.52
CA ASN A 45 -15.63 -2.34 -6.14
C ASN A 45 -15.09 -3.04 -7.39
N PHE A 46 -15.68 -4.18 -7.80
CA PHE A 46 -15.33 -4.86 -9.06
C PHE A 46 -15.97 -4.15 -10.25
N SER A 47 -15.48 -2.97 -10.56
CA SER A 47 -15.90 -2.21 -11.73
C SER A 47 -14.67 -1.74 -12.52
N LEU A 48 -14.92 -1.28 -13.75
CA LEU A 48 -13.87 -0.65 -14.56
C LEU A 48 -13.54 0.77 -14.10
N ASP A 49 -14.27 1.31 -13.12
CA ASP A 49 -14.10 2.68 -12.60
C ASP A 49 -12.71 2.93 -12.07
N ILE A 50 -12.05 1.90 -11.52
CA ILE A 50 -10.65 1.99 -11.09
C ILE A 50 -9.70 2.44 -12.21
N PHE A 51 -10.07 2.24 -13.48
CA PHE A 51 -9.26 2.60 -14.63
C PHE A 51 -9.77 3.84 -15.37
N ILE A 52 -11.05 4.22 -15.21
CA ILE A 52 -11.68 5.24 -16.05
C ILE A 52 -12.32 6.39 -15.28
N SER A 53 -12.61 6.24 -13.98
CA SER A 53 -13.32 7.24 -13.18
C SER A 53 -12.35 8.21 -12.50
N ASP A 54 -12.48 9.51 -12.82
CA ASP A 54 -11.73 10.57 -12.13
C ASP A 54 -12.15 10.71 -10.66
N GLU A 55 -13.39 10.35 -10.32
CA GLU A 55 -13.87 10.34 -8.94
C GLU A 55 -13.18 9.25 -8.13
N TYR A 56 -13.08 8.05 -8.71
CA TYR A 56 -12.35 6.94 -8.08
C TYR A 56 -10.88 7.30 -7.85
N HIS A 57 -10.21 7.90 -8.85
CA HIS A 57 -8.82 8.32 -8.74
C HIS A 57 -8.61 9.38 -7.66
N ARG A 58 -9.54 10.33 -7.53
CA ARG A 58 -9.50 11.33 -6.45
C ARG A 58 -9.69 10.70 -5.07
N ALA A 59 -10.64 9.79 -4.93
CA ALA A 59 -10.85 9.07 -3.67
C ALA A 59 -9.62 8.27 -3.27
N SER A 60 -9.00 7.54 -4.20
CA SER A 60 -7.76 6.79 -3.98
C SER A 60 -6.59 7.71 -3.59
N LEU A 61 -6.47 8.88 -4.23
CA LEU A 61 -5.47 9.89 -3.87
C LEU A 61 -5.67 10.39 -2.43
N GLN A 62 -6.91 10.72 -2.06
CA GLN A 62 -7.23 11.20 -0.70
C GLN A 62 -6.97 10.15 0.36
N GLU A 63 -7.31 8.90 0.10
CA GLU A 63 -7.06 7.78 1.01
C GLU A 63 -5.55 7.58 1.23
N LEU A 64 -4.77 7.55 0.16
CA LEU A 64 -3.32 7.38 0.21
C LEU A 64 -2.64 8.55 0.93
N MET A 65 -3.04 9.78 0.61
CA MET A 65 -2.57 10.98 1.33
C MET A 65 -2.92 10.93 2.82
N GLY A 66 -4.10 10.44 3.16
CA GLY A 66 -4.53 10.24 4.55
C GLY A 66 -3.61 9.27 5.30
N ILE A 67 -3.24 8.14 4.69
CA ILE A 67 -2.31 7.18 5.28
C ILE A 67 -0.91 7.80 5.44
N ILE A 68 -0.38 8.43 4.41
CA ILE A 68 0.95 9.06 4.44
C ILE A 68 1.03 10.15 5.51
N THR A 69 0.05 11.04 5.56
CA THR A 69 0.05 12.15 6.50
C THR A 69 -0.10 11.68 7.94
N ARG A 70 -1.01 10.74 8.17
CA ARG A 70 -1.33 10.24 9.51
C ARG A 70 -0.24 9.37 10.10
N TYR A 71 0.41 8.54 9.28
CA TYR A 71 1.32 7.48 9.71
C TYR A 71 2.75 7.66 9.20
N ARG A 72 3.17 8.89 8.89
CA ARG A 72 4.49 9.14 8.29
C ARG A 72 5.64 8.59 9.15
N SER A 73 5.55 8.73 10.47
CA SER A 73 6.55 8.23 11.41
C SER A 73 6.61 6.71 11.45
N GLU A 74 5.45 6.06 11.45
CA GLU A 74 5.31 4.62 11.45
C GLU A 74 5.75 4.02 10.10
N LEU A 75 5.41 4.67 9.00
CA LEU A 75 5.90 4.29 7.66
C LEU A 75 7.43 4.39 7.59
N ASN A 76 8.02 5.43 8.18
CA ASN A 76 9.47 5.55 8.25
C ASN A 76 10.09 4.40 9.08
N LEU A 77 9.48 4.05 10.21
CA LEU A 77 9.91 2.90 11.00
C LEU A 77 9.78 1.60 10.20
N LEU A 78 8.65 1.37 9.56
CA LEU A 78 8.38 0.17 8.76
C LEU A 78 9.39 -0.01 7.62
N PHE A 79 9.68 1.06 6.88
CA PHE A 79 10.52 0.97 5.68
C PHE A 79 12.02 1.02 5.96
N PHE A 80 12.45 1.70 7.02
CA PHE A 80 13.88 1.98 7.25
C PHE A 80 14.47 1.36 8.51
N SER A 81 13.64 0.75 9.38
CA SER A 81 14.14 -0.04 10.52
C SER A 81 14.49 -1.48 10.12
N THR A 82 15.15 -1.64 8.98
CA THR A 82 15.44 -2.92 8.30
C THR A 82 16.35 -3.89 9.07
N GLN A 83 16.86 -3.52 10.24
CA GLN A 83 17.61 -4.42 11.11
C GLN A 83 16.71 -5.45 11.81
N HIS A 84 15.38 -5.30 11.68
CA HIS A 84 14.39 -6.17 12.29
C HIS A 84 13.78 -7.10 11.24
N SER A 85 14.09 -8.39 11.34
CA SER A 85 13.61 -9.42 10.41
C SER A 85 12.09 -9.43 10.27
N ARG A 86 11.35 -9.31 11.36
CA ARG A 86 9.88 -9.29 11.36
C ARG A 86 9.24 -8.19 10.51
N LEU A 87 9.83 -6.98 10.47
CA LEU A 87 9.27 -5.90 9.63
C LEU A 87 9.48 -6.17 8.15
N LYS A 88 10.58 -6.83 7.80
CA LYS A 88 10.82 -7.27 6.43
C LYS A 88 9.80 -8.35 6.04
N ASP A 89 9.58 -9.32 6.90
CA ASP A 89 8.60 -10.39 6.69
C ASP A 89 7.18 -9.81 6.48
N TYR A 90 6.78 -8.80 7.26
CA TYR A 90 5.50 -8.10 7.08
C TYR A 90 5.34 -7.44 5.70
N LEU A 91 6.40 -6.80 5.19
CA LEU A 91 6.32 -6.19 3.86
C LEU A 91 6.24 -7.25 2.75
N GLU A 92 6.99 -8.33 2.88
CA GLU A 92 6.93 -9.45 1.93
C GLU A 92 5.55 -10.12 1.96
N GLU A 93 5.01 -10.43 3.13
CA GLU A 93 3.65 -10.97 3.30
C GLU A 93 2.58 -10.04 2.73
N TRP A 94 2.72 -8.73 2.94
CA TRP A 94 1.79 -7.74 2.39
C TRP A 94 1.82 -7.73 0.87
N ILE A 95 3.02 -7.77 0.26
CA ILE A 95 3.19 -7.82 -1.20
C ILE A 95 2.56 -9.09 -1.75
N GLU A 96 2.81 -10.25 -1.15
CA GLU A 96 2.26 -11.52 -1.59
C GLU A 96 0.74 -11.58 -1.46
N LYS A 97 0.19 -11.10 -0.34
CA LYS A 97 -1.26 -11.00 -0.15
C LYS A 97 -1.89 -10.06 -1.17
N SER A 98 -1.27 -8.91 -1.43
CA SER A 98 -1.74 -7.96 -2.44
C SER A 98 -1.71 -8.55 -3.84
N ALA A 99 -0.66 -9.29 -4.18
CA ALA A 99 -0.55 -9.96 -5.47
C ALA A 99 -1.61 -11.06 -5.63
N THR A 100 -1.88 -11.83 -4.59
CA THR A 100 -2.95 -12.85 -4.59
C THR A 100 -4.32 -12.20 -4.84
N ILE A 101 -4.63 -11.14 -4.11
CA ILE A 101 -5.87 -10.36 -4.29
C ILE A 101 -5.96 -9.79 -5.70
N GLY A 102 -4.87 -9.26 -6.25
CA GLY A 102 -4.80 -8.77 -7.62
C GLY A 102 -5.09 -9.85 -8.64
N MET A 103 -4.56 -11.07 -8.46
CA MET A 103 -4.85 -12.21 -9.34
C MET A 103 -6.32 -12.66 -9.26
N GLU A 104 -6.90 -12.69 -8.06
CA GLU A 104 -8.33 -12.95 -7.87
C GLU A 104 -9.20 -11.90 -8.55
N TYR A 105 -8.80 -10.63 -8.48
CA TYR A 105 -9.45 -9.55 -9.20
C TYR A 105 -9.42 -9.80 -10.73
N MET A 106 -8.26 -10.16 -11.30
CA MET A 106 -8.14 -10.46 -12.73
C MET A 106 -9.03 -11.63 -13.16
N GLU A 107 -9.13 -12.67 -12.33
CA GLU A 107 -10.02 -13.81 -12.59
C GLU A 107 -11.52 -13.40 -12.57
N LYS A 108 -11.92 -12.55 -11.64
CA LYS A 108 -13.29 -12.01 -11.60
C LYS A 108 -13.59 -11.12 -12.79
N MET A 109 -12.64 -10.21 -13.15
CA MET A 109 -12.78 -9.35 -14.32
C MET A 109 -12.88 -10.14 -15.61
N ARG A 110 -12.14 -11.24 -15.75
CA ARG A 110 -12.26 -12.15 -16.91
C ARG A 110 -13.67 -12.73 -17.07
N ARG A 111 -14.35 -13.00 -15.95
CA ARG A 111 -15.72 -13.54 -15.97
C ARG A 111 -16.76 -12.48 -16.29
N LEU A 112 -16.56 -11.27 -15.75
CA LEU A 112 -17.50 -10.15 -15.92
C LEU A 112 -17.33 -9.45 -17.27
N HIS A 113 -16.10 -9.38 -17.76
CA HIS A 113 -15.67 -8.66 -18.96
C HIS A 113 -14.77 -9.54 -19.84
N PRO A 114 -15.35 -10.54 -20.56
CA PRO A 114 -14.57 -11.47 -21.38
C PRO A 114 -13.76 -10.81 -22.51
N GLU A 115 -14.10 -9.57 -22.87
CA GLU A 115 -13.43 -8.78 -23.89
C GLU A 115 -12.11 -8.18 -23.41
N LEU A 116 -11.85 -8.18 -22.09
CA LEU A 116 -10.63 -7.65 -21.52
C LEU A 116 -9.49 -8.66 -21.55
N HIS A 117 -8.29 -8.14 -21.72
CA HIS A 117 -7.06 -8.91 -21.59
C HIS A 117 -6.64 -8.99 -20.11
N THR A 118 -7.06 -10.04 -19.44
CA THR A 118 -6.82 -10.27 -18.00
C THR A 118 -5.79 -11.38 -17.73
N ASP A 119 -5.14 -11.90 -18.77
CA ASP A 119 -4.09 -12.92 -18.65
C ASP A 119 -2.76 -12.27 -18.24
N ILE A 120 -2.71 -11.89 -16.97
CA ILE A 120 -1.56 -11.21 -16.35
C ILE A 120 -0.73 -12.26 -15.61
N SER A 121 0.59 -12.25 -15.84
CA SER A 121 1.46 -13.19 -15.14
C SER A 121 1.51 -12.90 -13.62
N PRO A 122 1.54 -13.93 -12.77
CA PRO A 122 1.70 -13.75 -11.32
C PRO A 122 2.95 -12.93 -10.95
N PHE A 123 4.04 -13.11 -11.71
CA PHE A 123 5.26 -12.35 -11.48
C PHE A 123 5.09 -10.84 -11.75
N PHE A 124 4.35 -10.48 -12.82
CA PHE A 124 4.05 -9.06 -13.10
C PHE A 124 3.14 -8.47 -12.02
N MET A 125 2.15 -9.21 -11.55
CA MET A 125 1.30 -8.77 -10.44
C MET A 125 2.11 -8.54 -9.17
N HIS A 126 2.96 -9.48 -8.78
CA HIS A 126 3.88 -9.32 -7.64
C HIS A 126 4.78 -8.09 -7.80
N PHE A 127 5.37 -7.90 -9.00
CA PHE A 127 6.20 -6.73 -9.30
C PHE A 127 5.44 -5.42 -9.10
N THR A 128 4.20 -5.31 -9.58
CA THR A 128 3.40 -4.09 -9.43
C THR A 128 3.04 -3.78 -7.97
N CYS A 129 2.78 -4.81 -7.16
CA CYS A 129 2.59 -4.66 -5.72
C CYS A 129 3.87 -4.19 -5.01
N SER A 130 5.02 -4.76 -5.37
CA SER A 130 6.33 -4.30 -4.88
C SER A 130 6.64 -2.87 -5.29
N TRP A 131 6.26 -2.49 -6.51
CA TRP A 131 6.45 -1.14 -7.01
C TRP A 131 5.61 -0.12 -6.22
N TRP A 132 4.37 -0.47 -5.84
CA TRP A 132 3.55 0.36 -4.97
C TRP A 132 4.21 0.61 -3.60
N ILE A 133 4.78 -0.41 -2.96
CA ILE A 133 5.54 -0.27 -1.72
C ILE A 133 6.77 0.63 -1.91
N ASN A 134 7.48 0.49 -3.02
CA ASN A 134 8.64 1.34 -3.31
C ASN A 134 8.24 2.80 -3.53
N MET A 135 7.11 3.07 -4.18
CA MET A 135 6.56 4.43 -4.32
C MET A 135 6.31 5.06 -2.94
N MET A 136 5.66 4.32 -2.02
CA MET A 136 5.43 4.80 -0.65
C MET A 136 6.73 5.07 0.10
N LYS A 137 7.72 4.21 -0.08
CA LYS A 137 9.04 4.34 0.52
C LYS A 137 9.74 5.61 0.06
N GLU A 138 9.73 5.92 -1.24
CA GLU A 138 10.27 7.17 -1.79
C GLU A 138 9.62 8.39 -1.15
N VAL A 139 8.30 8.46 -1.10
CA VAL A 139 7.57 9.57 -0.48
C VAL A 139 7.96 9.78 0.99
N VAL A 140 8.13 8.70 1.74
CA VAL A 140 8.48 8.77 3.17
C VAL A 140 9.94 9.16 3.38
N GLN A 141 10.83 8.75 2.49
CA GLN A 141 12.26 9.05 2.53
C GLN A 141 12.53 10.53 2.30
N HIS A 142 11.80 11.14 1.38
CA HIS A 142 11.95 12.55 0.98
C HIS A 142 11.17 13.48 1.93
N LYS A 143 11.78 13.79 3.08
CA LYS A 143 11.18 14.61 4.14
C LYS A 143 11.05 16.08 3.77
N GLU A 144 11.81 16.52 2.78
CA GLU A 144 11.83 17.88 2.24
C GLU A 144 10.60 18.20 1.38
N LEU A 145 9.89 17.19 0.88
CA LEU A 145 8.71 17.40 0.05
C LEU A 145 7.54 17.96 0.87
N SER A 146 6.94 19.01 0.34
CA SER A 146 5.69 19.57 0.83
C SER A 146 4.50 18.61 0.58
N CYS A 147 3.39 18.83 1.26
CA CYS A 147 2.17 18.05 1.01
C CYS A 147 1.68 18.19 -0.44
N GLU A 148 1.80 19.38 -1.02
CA GLU A 148 1.41 19.67 -2.41
C GLU A 148 2.29 18.90 -3.42
N GLU A 149 3.59 18.84 -3.19
CA GLU A 149 4.52 18.06 -4.03
C GLU A 149 4.24 16.57 -3.94
N ILE A 150 3.95 16.05 -2.74
CA ILE A 150 3.57 14.64 -2.55
C ILE A 150 2.24 14.35 -3.25
N GLU A 151 1.25 15.20 -3.12
CA GLU A 151 -0.05 15.05 -3.78
C GLU A 151 0.10 15.05 -5.31
N CYS A 152 0.89 15.98 -5.86
CA CYS A 152 1.20 16.03 -7.28
C CYS A 152 1.86 14.73 -7.76
N PHE A 153 2.89 14.27 -7.07
CA PHE A 153 3.60 13.02 -7.38
C PHE A 153 2.66 11.80 -7.34
N ILE A 154 1.83 11.67 -6.30
CA ILE A 154 0.89 10.54 -6.18
C ILE A 154 -0.16 10.59 -7.29
N SER A 155 -0.65 11.79 -7.64
CA SER A 155 -1.57 11.98 -8.76
C SER A 155 -0.95 11.52 -10.09
N GLU A 156 0.32 11.88 -10.34
CA GLU A 156 1.06 11.42 -11.51
C GLU A 156 1.24 9.90 -11.52
N TYR A 157 1.58 9.32 -10.36
CA TYR A 157 1.71 7.87 -10.20
C TYR A 157 0.38 7.15 -10.48
N ILE A 158 -0.76 7.62 -9.95
CA ILE A 158 -2.08 7.03 -10.21
C ILE A 158 -2.39 7.10 -11.70
N ARG A 159 -2.23 8.25 -12.34
CA ARG A 159 -2.49 8.42 -13.78
C ARG A 159 -1.62 7.51 -14.64
N PHE A 160 -0.34 7.39 -14.30
CA PHE A 160 0.60 6.52 -15.00
C PHE A 160 0.23 5.04 -14.83
N SER A 161 -0.01 4.59 -13.60
CA SER A 161 -0.31 3.19 -13.31
C SER A 161 -1.66 2.76 -13.90
N THR A 162 -2.71 3.57 -13.72
CA THR A 162 -4.03 3.27 -14.27
C THR A 162 -4.04 3.32 -15.79
N GLY A 163 -3.31 4.27 -16.40
CA GLY A 163 -3.12 4.32 -17.86
C GLY A 163 -2.39 3.08 -18.40
N GLY A 164 -1.37 2.60 -17.68
CA GLY A 164 -0.66 1.36 -18.00
C GLY A 164 -1.57 0.14 -17.93
N TRP A 165 -2.31 -0.02 -16.83
CA TRP A 165 -3.28 -1.10 -16.65
C TRP A 165 -4.37 -1.06 -17.71
N LYS A 166 -4.96 0.10 -17.98
CA LYS A 166 -5.97 0.30 -19.00
C LYS A 166 -5.48 -0.16 -20.36
N LYS A 167 -4.25 0.20 -20.74
CA LYS A 167 -3.63 -0.24 -21.99
C LYS A 167 -3.36 -1.74 -22.02
N LEU A 168 -2.82 -2.29 -20.93
CA LEU A 168 -2.48 -3.71 -20.81
C LEU A 168 -3.73 -4.59 -20.91
N MET A 169 -4.81 -4.20 -20.24
CA MET A 169 -6.08 -4.92 -20.22
C MET A 169 -6.98 -4.61 -21.44
N ASN A 170 -6.55 -3.72 -22.32
CA ASN A 170 -7.34 -3.28 -23.48
C ASN A 170 -8.72 -2.70 -23.10
N VAL A 171 -8.78 -1.97 -21.98
CA VAL A 171 -9.99 -1.26 -21.55
C VAL A 171 -10.27 -0.13 -22.53
N LYS A 172 -11.45 -0.14 -23.15
CA LYS A 172 -11.89 0.92 -24.08
C LYS A 172 -12.44 2.10 -23.30
N ASN A 173 -12.17 3.30 -23.79
CA ASN A 173 -12.92 4.47 -23.30
C ASN A 173 -14.36 4.33 -23.79
N GLU A 174 -15.32 4.24 -22.90
CA GLU A 174 -16.69 4.53 -23.27
C GLU A 174 -16.75 5.98 -23.73
N ARG A 175 -17.28 6.19 -24.93
CA ARG A 175 -17.47 7.53 -25.53
C ARG A 175 -18.71 8.18 -24.95
#